data_6a901acce2421b37649b8ba77b47c269
#
_entry.id   6a901acce2421b37649b8ba77b47c269
#
_cell.length_a   1.000
_cell.length_b   1.000
_cell.length_c   1.000
_cell.angle_alpha   90.00
_cell.angle_beta   90.00
_cell.angle_gamma   90.00
#
_symmetry.space_group_name_H-M   'P 1'
#
loop_
_entity.id
_entity.type
_entity.pdbx_description
1 polymer ?
#
loop_
_entity_poly.entity_id
_entity_poly.type
_entity_poly.pdbx_seq_one_letter_code
_entity_poly.pdbx_strand_id
1 'polypeptide(L)'
;MTLVHDLSSALEGKREEIVAWMAQKRSEIDVPIYGSVDIRDAGWKIAVVDANQFPAGFNNTSESDLPHLTERIAAHIERHHPVCHWVHIYPESHTRNQGYVENLRTLCQLVELAGYRCTIGNPELDGFDALNGIHGPLPLHQVEVVDDVLLVQGQQPDFILLNNDLTDGDLEGLSTKSVLPRPQMGWYQRKKSQHFDFLRPLIEEISEIIGIDPWHLICESFVSEEKCLEKEACRIQLASDVDVFLAKLAQRYAALGIDREPVAYVKNNRGTYGLGIMTVTSGQQLLNLSNRKMKKLMYGKGNSNTEDFLIQEGVPTLMQTDAGAPVEPVVYLVDGDASSWWYRINPKKDDMG
;
A
#
# COMPACT_ATOMS: atom_id res chain seq x y z
N MET A 1 -23.93 -3.23 20.54
CA MET A 1 -23.71 -2.54 19.26
C MET A 1 -22.36 -2.97 18.71
N THR A 2 -22.14 -2.99 17.41
CA THR A 2 -20.84 -3.32 16.81
C THR A 2 -20.01 -2.06 16.68
N LEU A 3 -18.68 -2.16 16.70
CA LEU A 3 -17.77 -1.01 16.49
C LEU A 3 -18.11 -0.24 15.21
N VAL A 4 -18.48 -0.93 14.12
CA VAL A 4 -18.91 -0.30 12.86
C VAL A 4 -20.09 0.65 13.08
N HIS A 5 -21.09 0.22 13.86
CA HIS A 5 -22.26 1.06 14.14
C HIS A 5 -21.92 2.28 15.00
N ASP A 6 -21.11 2.07 16.05
CA ASP A 6 -20.69 3.15 16.94
C ASP A 6 -19.81 4.16 16.18
N LEU A 7 -18.89 3.68 15.34
CA LEU A 7 -18.05 4.50 14.47
C LEU A 7 -18.89 5.28 13.45
N SER A 8 -19.84 4.64 12.77
CA SER A 8 -20.72 5.28 11.80
C SER A 8 -21.53 6.41 12.45
N SER A 9 -22.08 6.16 13.64
CA SER A 9 -22.85 7.17 14.39
C SER A 9 -21.96 8.34 14.84
N ALA A 10 -20.74 8.07 15.30
CA ALA A 10 -19.81 9.10 15.71
C ALA A 10 -19.33 9.95 14.54
N LEU A 11 -19.02 9.34 13.40
CA LEU A 11 -18.62 10.04 12.17
C LEU A 11 -19.75 10.95 11.64
N GLU A 12 -21.00 10.45 11.63
CA GLU A 12 -22.15 11.25 11.18
C GLU A 12 -22.41 12.42 12.12
N GLY A 13 -22.32 12.19 13.43
CA GLY A 13 -22.53 13.22 14.45
C GLY A 13 -21.47 14.33 14.45
N LYS A 14 -20.30 14.08 13.83
CA LYS A 14 -19.14 14.99 13.78
C LYS A 14 -18.74 15.38 12.36
N ARG A 15 -19.61 15.15 11.38
CA ARG A 15 -19.32 15.33 9.95
C ARG A 15 -18.66 16.66 9.63
N GLU A 16 -19.18 17.78 10.13
CA GLU A 16 -18.66 19.13 9.84
C GLU A 16 -17.24 19.33 10.40
N GLU A 17 -17.01 18.88 11.65
CA GLU A 17 -15.71 18.96 12.31
C GLU A 17 -14.66 18.10 11.56
N ILE A 18 -15.07 16.91 11.13
CA ILE A 18 -14.21 16.01 10.35
C ILE A 18 -13.86 16.61 8.99
N VAL A 19 -14.83 17.18 8.28
CA VAL A 19 -14.57 17.82 6.98
C VAL A 19 -13.60 18.98 7.12
N ALA A 20 -13.76 19.82 8.15
CA ALA A 20 -12.86 20.93 8.43
C ALA A 20 -11.44 20.43 8.76
N TRP A 21 -11.33 19.41 9.61
CA TRP A 21 -10.05 18.77 9.96
C TRP A 21 -9.36 18.18 8.74
N MET A 22 -10.09 17.43 7.90
CA MET A 22 -9.53 16.85 6.67
C MET A 22 -9.04 17.94 5.70
N ALA A 23 -9.81 19.03 5.54
CA ALA A 23 -9.40 20.15 4.69
C ALA A 23 -8.12 20.81 5.19
N GLN A 24 -8.01 21.02 6.51
CA GLN A 24 -6.77 21.51 7.12
C GLN A 24 -5.59 20.58 6.85
N LYS A 25 -5.71 19.28 7.15
CA LYS A 25 -4.62 18.30 6.95
C LYS A 25 -4.18 18.22 5.49
N ARG A 26 -5.13 18.24 4.54
CA ARG A 26 -4.81 18.26 3.11
C ARG A 26 -4.09 19.54 2.66
N SER A 27 -4.28 20.65 3.35
CA SER A 27 -3.56 21.89 3.05
C SER A 27 -2.11 21.90 3.53
N GLU A 28 -1.76 20.99 4.45
CA GLU A 28 -0.44 20.87 5.06
C GLU A 28 0.50 19.93 4.28
N ILE A 29 -0.03 19.13 3.35
CA ILE A 29 0.71 18.10 2.61
C ILE A 29 0.49 18.18 1.11
N ASP A 30 1.49 17.71 0.35
CA ASP A 30 1.34 17.47 -1.08
C ASP A 30 0.72 16.10 -1.29
N VAL A 31 -0.60 16.06 -1.51
CA VAL A 31 -1.37 14.82 -1.59
C VAL A 31 -0.94 14.01 -2.83
N PRO A 32 -0.60 12.72 -2.70
CA PRO A 32 -0.22 11.89 -3.84
C PRO A 32 -1.37 11.74 -4.86
N ILE A 33 -1.00 11.62 -6.15
CA ILE A 33 -1.99 11.40 -7.21
C ILE A 33 -2.83 10.16 -6.94
N TYR A 34 -2.21 9.08 -6.45
CA TYR A 34 -2.91 7.88 -6.02
C TYR A 34 -2.17 7.11 -4.93
N GLY A 35 -2.83 6.14 -4.38
CA GLY A 35 -2.33 5.16 -3.42
C GLY A 35 -3.42 4.13 -3.13
N SER A 36 -3.09 3.11 -2.34
CA SER A 36 -4.09 2.19 -1.81
C SER A 36 -3.77 1.80 -0.39
N VAL A 37 -4.81 1.39 0.34
CA VAL A 37 -4.70 0.84 1.69
C VAL A 37 -5.50 -0.45 1.80
N ASP A 38 -4.94 -1.41 2.55
CA ASP A 38 -5.62 -2.64 2.93
C ASP A 38 -6.21 -2.43 4.33
N ILE A 39 -7.51 -2.70 4.49
CA ILE A 39 -8.23 -2.52 5.75
C ILE A 39 -8.65 -3.88 6.28
N ARG A 40 -8.62 -4.04 7.60
CA ARG A 40 -9.20 -5.18 8.29
C ARG A 40 -10.20 -4.75 9.34
N ASP A 41 -11.31 -5.48 9.40
CA ASP A 41 -12.35 -5.33 10.40
C ASP A 41 -12.44 -6.63 11.22
N ALA A 42 -11.99 -6.54 12.48
CA ALA A 42 -12.04 -7.62 13.45
C ALA A 42 -13.33 -7.59 14.31
N GLY A 43 -14.23 -6.61 14.08
CA GLY A 43 -15.41 -6.38 14.90
C GLY A 43 -15.14 -5.52 16.15
N TRP A 44 -13.97 -5.63 16.73
CA TRP A 44 -13.50 -4.78 17.84
C TRP A 44 -12.43 -3.76 17.39
N LYS A 45 -11.91 -3.90 16.18
CA LYS A 45 -10.90 -3.02 15.58
C LYS A 45 -11.11 -2.95 14.08
N ILE A 46 -11.06 -1.74 13.52
CA ILE A 46 -11.04 -1.47 12.09
C ILE A 46 -9.77 -0.69 11.81
N ALA A 47 -8.82 -1.27 11.11
CA ALA A 47 -7.52 -0.64 10.96
C ALA A 47 -6.92 -0.85 9.56
N VAL A 48 -6.16 0.14 9.11
CA VAL A 48 -5.27 0.02 7.96
C VAL A 48 -4.10 -0.89 8.36
N VAL A 49 -3.84 -1.94 7.60
CA VAL A 49 -2.81 -2.95 7.88
C VAL A 49 -1.66 -2.96 6.87
N ASP A 50 -1.86 -2.36 5.70
CA ASP A 50 -0.81 -2.09 4.70
C ASP A 50 -1.19 -0.89 3.82
N ALA A 51 -0.19 -0.27 3.21
CA ALA A 51 -0.38 0.84 2.28
C ALA A 51 0.59 0.76 1.12
N ASN A 52 0.12 1.05 -0.09
CA ASN A 52 0.92 1.06 -1.30
C ASN A 52 0.78 2.39 -2.04
N GLN A 53 1.91 2.95 -2.47
CA GLN A 53 1.96 4.20 -3.24
C GLN A 53 1.92 3.98 -4.76
N PHE A 54 2.16 2.75 -5.21
CA PHE A 54 2.14 2.36 -6.62
C PHE A 54 1.16 1.20 -6.81
N PRO A 55 -0.16 1.43 -6.58
CA PRO A 55 -1.14 0.35 -6.63
C PRO A 55 -1.28 -0.22 -8.04
N ALA A 56 -1.42 -1.53 -8.13
CA ALA A 56 -1.42 -2.28 -9.39
C ALA A 56 -2.69 -3.13 -9.55
N GLY A 57 -3.84 -2.59 -9.20
CA GLY A 57 -5.12 -3.29 -9.25
C GLY A 57 -6.30 -2.41 -9.66
N PHE A 58 -6.08 -1.32 -10.41
CA PHE A 58 -7.16 -0.47 -10.92
C PHE A 58 -8.17 -1.22 -11.81
N ASN A 59 -7.77 -2.33 -12.41
CA ASN A 59 -8.67 -3.22 -13.14
C ASN A 59 -9.70 -3.96 -12.27
N ASN A 60 -9.59 -3.87 -10.93
CA ASN A 60 -10.58 -4.43 -10.00
C ASN A 60 -11.59 -3.39 -9.52
N THR A 61 -11.44 -2.12 -9.90
CA THR A 61 -12.39 -1.06 -9.56
C THR A 61 -13.70 -1.25 -10.32
N SER A 62 -14.82 -0.81 -9.71
CA SER A 62 -16.14 -0.91 -10.34
C SER A 62 -16.24 0.04 -11.54
N GLU A 63 -16.95 -0.37 -12.58
CA GLU A 63 -17.29 0.52 -13.70
C GLU A 63 -18.06 1.76 -13.23
N SER A 64 -18.85 1.66 -12.18
CA SER A 64 -19.57 2.79 -11.58
C SER A 64 -18.65 3.84 -10.96
N ASP A 65 -17.43 3.47 -10.59
CA ASP A 65 -16.46 4.37 -9.95
C ASP A 65 -15.56 5.09 -10.99
N LEU A 66 -15.53 4.61 -12.24
CA LEU A 66 -14.68 5.19 -13.29
C LEU A 66 -14.88 6.70 -13.49
N PRO A 67 -16.11 7.25 -13.50
CA PRO A 67 -16.32 8.69 -13.62
C PRO A 67 -15.66 9.48 -12.47
N HIS A 68 -15.81 9.00 -11.25
CA HIS A 68 -15.22 9.64 -10.07
C HIS A 68 -13.70 9.54 -10.05
N LEU A 69 -13.14 8.37 -10.37
CA LEU A 69 -11.69 8.18 -10.52
C LEU A 69 -11.12 9.12 -11.59
N THR A 70 -11.80 9.23 -12.73
CA THR A 70 -11.43 10.12 -13.83
C THR A 70 -11.41 11.59 -13.39
N GLU A 71 -12.48 12.04 -12.70
CA GLU A 71 -12.58 13.40 -12.17
C GLU A 71 -11.43 13.71 -11.19
N ARG A 72 -11.10 12.79 -10.28
CA ARG A 72 -10.02 12.98 -9.30
C ARG A 72 -8.64 13.03 -9.97
N ILE A 73 -8.38 12.18 -10.96
CA ILE A 73 -7.13 12.21 -11.75
C ILE A 73 -7.01 13.53 -12.50
N ALA A 74 -8.08 13.97 -13.18
CA ALA A 74 -8.09 15.24 -13.88
C ALA A 74 -7.81 16.42 -12.93
N ALA A 75 -8.52 16.49 -11.80
CA ALA A 75 -8.35 17.54 -10.81
C ALA A 75 -6.93 17.60 -10.23
N HIS A 76 -6.30 16.43 -10.00
CA HIS A 76 -4.91 16.37 -9.54
C HIS A 76 -3.95 16.91 -10.60
N ILE A 77 -4.07 16.44 -11.85
CA ILE A 77 -3.21 16.87 -12.96
C ILE A 77 -3.38 18.36 -13.24
N GLU A 78 -4.60 18.88 -13.30
CA GLU A 78 -4.88 20.30 -13.52
C GLU A 78 -4.26 21.19 -12.43
N ARG A 79 -4.27 20.74 -11.16
CA ARG A 79 -3.71 21.50 -10.04
C ARG A 79 -2.19 21.54 -10.07
N HIS A 80 -1.55 20.43 -10.38
CA HIS A 80 -0.08 20.29 -10.31
C HIS A 80 0.62 20.52 -11.65
N HIS A 81 -0.07 20.29 -12.77
CA HIS A 81 0.45 20.37 -14.14
C HIS A 81 -0.57 21.02 -15.09
N PRO A 82 -0.94 22.30 -14.90
CA PRO A 82 -2.06 22.97 -15.61
C PRO A 82 -1.89 23.09 -17.13
N VAL A 83 -0.68 22.87 -17.64
CA VAL A 83 -0.38 22.88 -19.08
C VAL A 83 -0.18 21.48 -19.66
N CYS A 84 -0.49 20.44 -18.90
CA CYS A 84 -0.34 19.06 -19.34
C CYS A 84 -1.35 18.72 -20.44
N HIS A 85 -0.88 18.07 -21.50
CA HIS A 85 -1.70 17.49 -22.56
C HIS A 85 -1.36 16.00 -22.78
N TRP A 86 -0.19 15.57 -22.32
CA TRP A 86 0.34 14.24 -22.57
C TRP A 86 0.92 13.62 -21.31
N VAL A 87 0.30 12.53 -20.87
CA VAL A 87 0.72 11.69 -19.74
C VAL A 87 1.40 10.44 -20.27
N HIS A 88 2.56 10.11 -19.75
CA HIS A 88 3.23 8.84 -19.98
C HIS A 88 3.18 7.97 -18.73
N ILE A 89 2.65 6.75 -18.84
CA ILE A 89 2.67 5.77 -17.76
C ILE A 89 3.99 5.01 -17.84
N TYR A 90 4.79 5.10 -16.76
CA TYR A 90 6.02 4.34 -16.60
C TYR A 90 5.74 3.06 -15.79
N PRO A 91 5.65 1.87 -16.43
CA PRO A 91 5.26 0.63 -15.77
C PRO A 91 6.44 -0.12 -15.15
N GLU A 92 6.11 -1.19 -14.38
CA GLU A 92 7.02 -2.29 -14.10
C GLU A 92 7.39 -3.06 -15.38
N SER A 93 8.54 -3.73 -15.35
CA SER A 93 9.01 -4.56 -16.47
C SER A 93 8.37 -5.96 -16.52
N HIS A 94 7.18 -6.15 -15.92
CA HIS A 94 6.50 -7.44 -15.79
C HIS A 94 5.74 -7.85 -17.04
N THR A 95 6.41 -8.49 -17.99
CA THR A 95 5.81 -8.92 -19.27
C THR A 95 4.84 -10.10 -19.17
N ARG A 96 4.83 -10.85 -18.04
CA ARG A 96 4.05 -12.10 -17.90
C ARG A 96 2.84 -11.99 -16.99
N ASN A 97 2.68 -10.90 -16.26
CA ASN A 97 1.56 -10.71 -15.35
C ASN A 97 0.38 -10.05 -16.07
N GLN A 98 -0.54 -10.86 -16.59
CA GLN A 98 -1.70 -10.36 -17.33
C GLN A 98 -2.59 -9.44 -16.49
N GLY A 99 -2.76 -9.71 -15.19
CA GLY A 99 -3.52 -8.83 -14.30
C GLY A 99 -2.90 -7.44 -14.20
N TYR A 100 -1.57 -7.36 -14.17
CA TYR A 100 -0.88 -6.08 -14.20
C TYR A 100 -1.04 -5.35 -15.55
N VAL A 101 -1.07 -6.07 -16.66
CA VAL A 101 -1.35 -5.46 -17.98
C VAL A 101 -2.75 -4.83 -18.01
N GLU A 102 -3.74 -5.49 -17.40
CA GLU A 102 -5.09 -4.91 -17.28
C GLU A 102 -5.13 -3.70 -16.35
N ASN A 103 -4.33 -3.67 -15.28
CA ASN A 103 -4.16 -2.47 -14.46
C ASN A 103 -3.63 -1.29 -15.32
N LEU A 104 -2.61 -1.50 -16.13
CA LEU A 104 -2.08 -0.47 -17.02
C LEU A 104 -3.11 -0.01 -18.04
N ARG A 105 -3.89 -0.93 -18.60
CA ARG A 105 -4.99 -0.62 -19.53
C ARG A 105 -6.03 0.29 -18.87
N THR A 106 -6.45 -0.03 -17.65
CA THR A 106 -7.41 0.77 -16.89
C THR A 106 -6.84 2.15 -16.55
N LEU A 107 -5.59 2.24 -16.12
CA LEU A 107 -4.93 3.53 -15.87
C LEU A 107 -4.87 4.38 -17.15
N CYS A 108 -4.50 3.79 -18.29
CA CYS A 108 -4.49 4.49 -19.57
C CYS A 108 -5.89 5.01 -19.91
N GLN A 109 -6.91 4.17 -19.78
CA GLN A 109 -8.30 4.57 -20.01
C GLN A 109 -8.73 5.73 -19.11
N LEU A 110 -8.39 5.72 -17.82
CA LEU A 110 -8.70 6.81 -16.89
C LEU A 110 -8.04 8.12 -17.30
N VAL A 111 -6.77 8.07 -17.72
CA VAL A 111 -6.02 9.23 -18.22
C VAL A 111 -6.66 9.79 -19.51
N GLU A 112 -7.06 8.92 -20.44
CA GLU A 112 -7.71 9.32 -21.69
C GLU A 112 -9.11 9.91 -21.46
N LEU A 113 -9.90 9.30 -20.56
CA LEU A 113 -11.20 9.83 -20.14
C LEU A 113 -11.07 11.19 -19.44
N ALA A 114 -9.97 11.44 -18.75
CA ALA A 114 -9.63 12.72 -18.15
C ALA A 114 -9.22 13.79 -19.19
N GLY A 115 -9.13 13.43 -20.48
CA GLY A 115 -8.85 14.35 -21.58
C GLY A 115 -7.38 14.46 -21.97
N TYR A 116 -6.51 13.59 -21.49
CA TYR A 116 -5.09 13.62 -21.79
C TYR A 116 -4.70 12.54 -22.81
N ARG A 117 -3.72 12.82 -23.66
CA ARG A 117 -3.06 11.78 -24.44
C ARG A 117 -2.34 10.83 -23.47
N CYS A 118 -2.47 9.51 -23.66
CA CYS A 118 -1.79 8.51 -22.87
C CYS A 118 -0.81 7.69 -23.70
N THR A 119 0.37 7.40 -23.13
CA THR A 119 1.37 6.48 -23.69
C THR A 119 1.92 5.61 -22.55
N ILE A 120 2.39 4.40 -22.87
CA ILE A 120 2.89 3.43 -21.87
C ILE A 120 4.23 2.89 -22.36
N GLY A 121 5.21 2.80 -21.49
CA GLY A 121 6.50 2.18 -21.77
C GLY A 121 7.57 2.48 -20.73
N ASN A 122 8.64 1.75 -20.78
CA ASN A 122 9.87 2.04 -20.04
C ASN A 122 11.07 1.47 -20.82
N PRO A 123 12.31 1.90 -20.56
CA PRO A 123 13.49 1.46 -21.31
C PRO A 123 13.75 -0.06 -21.24
N GLU A 124 13.36 -0.73 -20.14
CA GLU A 124 13.56 -2.19 -19.97
C GLU A 124 12.59 -3.02 -20.81
N LEU A 125 11.54 -2.41 -21.35
CA LEU A 125 10.60 -3.02 -22.27
C LEU A 125 10.95 -2.76 -23.74
N ASP A 126 12.14 -2.22 -24.02
CA ASP A 126 12.62 -2.05 -25.38
C ASP A 126 12.64 -3.39 -26.12
N GLY A 127 12.20 -3.41 -27.39
CA GLY A 127 12.05 -4.61 -28.20
C GLY A 127 10.69 -5.32 -28.05
N PHE A 128 9.77 -4.82 -27.22
CA PHE A 128 8.37 -5.25 -27.16
C PHE A 128 7.46 -4.21 -27.80
N ASP A 129 6.66 -4.60 -28.77
CA ASP A 129 5.64 -3.71 -29.36
C ASP A 129 4.38 -3.61 -28.50
N ALA A 130 4.11 -4.64 -27.68
CA ALA A 130 2.94 -4.70 -26.80
C ALA A 130 3.14 -5.69 -25.64
N LEU A 131 2.39 -5.48 -24.54
CA LEU A 131 2.19 -6.46 -23.46
C LEU A 131 0.91 -7.26 -23.73
N ASN A 132 0.97 -8.58 -23.46
CA ASN A 132 -0.20 -9.45 -23.64
C ASN A 132 -1.06 -9.47 -22.36
N GLY A 133 -2.19 -8.80 -22.39
CA GLY A 133 -3.21 -8.81 -21.36
C GLY A 133 -4.32 -9.82 -21.58
N ILE A 134 -5.26 -9.90 -20.62
CA ILE A 134 -6.46 -10.76 -20.72
C ILE A 134 -7.37 -10.31 -21.86
N HIS A 135 -7.51 -9.00 -22.04
CA HIS A 135 -8.35 -8.38 -23.07
C HIS A 135 -7.57 -8.03 -24.36
N GLY A 136 -6.48 -8.75 -24.62
CA GLY A 136 -5.65 -8.58 -25.82
C GLY A 136 -4.39 -7.75 -25.58
N PRO A 137 -3.63 -7.46 -26.66
CA PRO A 137 -2.39 -6.71 -26.56
C PRO A 137 -2.63 -5.28 -26.08
N LEU A 138 -1.74 -4.78 -25.22
CA LEU A 138 -1.63 -3.38 -24.81
C LEU A 138 -0.39 -2.79 -25.49
N PRO A 139 -0.54 -1.84 -26.42
CA PRO A 139 0.59 -1.27 -27.15
C PRO A 139 1.59 -0.59 -26.22
N LEU A 140 2.87 -0.76 -26.49
CA LEU A 140 3.96 -0.05 -25.84
C LEU A 140 4.54 1.02 -26.76
N HIS A 141 5.10 2.05 -26.16
CA HIS A 141 5.79 3.12 -26.84
C HIS A 141 7.28 3.02 -26.51
N GLN A 142 8.11 3.18 -27.53
CA GLN A 142 9.57 3.19 -27.35
C GLN A 142 9.99 4.32 -26.44
N VAL A 143 10.81 4.01 -25.45
CA VAL A 143 11.30 4.94 -24.41
C VAL A 143 12.82 4.89 -24.39
N GLU A 144 13.45 6.05 -24.34
CA GLU A 144 14.88 6.22 -24.16
C GLU A 144 15.14 7.26 -23.08
N VAL A 145 16.31 7.20 -22.48
CA VAL A 145 16.80 8.22 -21.53
C VAL A 145 18.04 8.86 -22.11
N VAL A 146 18.01 10.18 -22.26
CA VAL A 146 19.13 10.99 -22.78
C VAL A 146 19.38 12.12 -21.80
N ASP A 147 20.59 12.20 -21.28
CA ASP A 147 21.00 13.24 -20.30
C ASP A 147 20.03 13.34 -19.09
N ASP A 148 19.64 12.19 -18.53
CA ASP A 148 18.66 12.05 -17.43
C ASP A 148 17.25 12.60 -17.76
N VAL A 149 16.89 12.68 -19.03
CA VAL A 149 15.56 13.04 -19.52
C VAL A 149 14.92 11.85 -20.21
N LEU A 150 13.73 11.46 -19.75
CA LEU A 150 12.94 10.41 -20.40
C LEU A 150 12.27 10.96 -21.66
N LEU A 151 12.52 10.29 -22.77
CA LEU A 151 11.92 10.59 -24.06
C LEU A 151 11.08 9.41 -24.55
N VAL A 152 9.89 9.70 -25.04
CA VAL A 152 9.00 8.73 -25.68
C VAL A 152 8.94 9.04 -27.15
N GLN A 153 9.45 8.13 -28.00
CA GLN A 153 9.59 8.35 -29.43
C GLN A 153 10.32 9.68 -29.76
N GLY A 154 11.38 9.97 -29.00
CA GLY A 154 12.21 11.18 -29.17
C GLY A 154 11.59 12.47 -28.62
N GLN A 155 10.47 12.44 -27.91
CA GLN A 155 9.81 13.61 -27.33
C GLN A 155 9.61 13.44 -25.83
N GLN A 156 9.77 14.50 -25.06
CA GLN A 156 9.54 14.50 -23.61
C GLN A 156 8.03 14.62 -23.33
N PRO A 157 7.43 13.70 -22.53
CA PRO A 157 6.05 13.85 -22.07
C PRO A 157 5.92 14.99 -21.06
N ASP A 158 4.73 15.60 -20.97
CA ASP A 158 4.46 16.68 -20.02
C ASP A 158 4.41 16.16 -18.58
N PHE A 159 3.97 14.91 -18.39
CA PHE A 159 3.79 14.29 -17.10
C PHE A 159 4.06 12.78 -17.16
N ILE A 160 4.77 12.25 -16.16
CA ILE A 160 5.03 10.81 -16.02
C ILE A 160 4.24 10.29 -14.83
N LEU A 161 3.29 9.41 -15.11
CA LEU A 161 2.57 8.64 -14.09
C LEU A 161 3.37 7.38 -13.79
N LEU A 162 4.04 7.38 -12.64
CA LEU A 162 4.92 6.29 -12.23
C LEU A 162 4.10 5.15 -11.61
N ASN A 163 3.97 4.04 -12.34
CA ASN A 163 3.34 2.80 -11.84
C ASN A 163 4.39 1.68 -11.74
N ASN A 164 5.46 1.99 -11.04
CA ASN A 164 6.59 1.10 -10.75
C ASN A 164 6.97 1.30 -9.28
N ASP A 165 7.08 0.24 -8.53
CA ASP A 165 7.33 0.31 -7.09
C ASP A 165 8.79 0.58 -6.73
N LEU A 166 9.69 0.65 -7.73
CA LEU A 166 11.11 0.97 -7.59
C LEU A 166 11.81 0.09 -6.55
N THR A 167 11.54 -1.20 -6.54
CA THR A 167 12.18 -2.14 -5.59
C THR A 167 13.68 -2.29 -5.87
N ASP A 168 14.08 -2.19 -7.12
CA ASP A 168 15.45 -2.42 -7.57
C ASP A 168 16.34 -1.17 -7.47
N GLY A 169 15.79 -0.02 -7.09
CA GLY A 169 16.51 1.22 -6.90
C GLY A 169 15.90 2.42 -7.62
N ASP A 170 16.65 3.52 -7.63
CA ASP A 170 16.32 4.71 -8.41
C ASP A 170 16.58 4.46 -9.90
N LEU A 171 15.79 5.08 -10.75
CA LEU A 171 15.84 4.92 -12.20
C LEU A 171 16.17 6.25 -12.88
N GLU A 172 17.04 6.21 -13.88
CA GLU A 172 17.39 7.37 -14.70
C GLU A 172 16.14 7.90 -15.44
N GLY A 173 16.13 9.20 -15.68
CA GLY A 173 15.05 9.90 -16.41
C GLY A 173 13.81 10.21 -15.58
N LEU A 174 13.77 9.83 -14.29
CA LEU A 174 12.65 10.06 -13.39
C LEU A 174 12.90 11.18 -12.37
N SER A 175 13.99 11.93 -12.47
CA SER A 175 14.39 12.97 -11.50
C SER A 175 13.55 14.25 -11.56
N THR A 176 12.72 14.43 -12.58
CA THR A 176 11.97 15.67 -12.84
C THR A 176 10.77 15.84 -11.89
N LYS A 177 10.32 17.11 -11.72
CA LYS A 177 9.12 17.43 -10.93
C LYS A 177 7.82 16.89 -11.55
N SER A 178 7.85 16.52 -12.83
CA SER A 178 6.70 16.00 -13.58
C SER A 178 6.51 14.49 -13.41
N VAL A 179 7.20 13.84 -12.44
CA VAL A 179 7.02 12.41 -12.12
C VAL A 179 6.25 12.26 -10.83
N LEU A 180 5.07 11.63 -10.88
CA LEU A 180 4.25 11.32 -9.70
C LEU A 180 3.71 9.88 -9.75
N PRO A 181 3.60 9.18 -8.60
CA PRO A 181 4.17 9.57 -7.30
C PRO A 181 5.68 9.81 -7.40
N ARG A 182 6.23 10.59 -6.47
CA ARG A 182 7.66 10.87 -6.45
C ARG A 182 8.48 9.58 -6.36
N PRO A 183 9.58 9.43 -7.11
CA PRO A 183 10.44 8.22 -7.04
C PRO A 183 10.94 7.91 -5.62
N GLN A 184 11.16 8.94 -4.77
CA GLN A 184 11.56 8.78 -3.37
C GLN A 184 10.53 8.03 -2.52
N MET A 185 9.29 7.87 -3.00
CA MET A 185 8.28 7.03 -2.36
C MET A 185 8.42 5.55 -2.71
N GLY A 186 9.38 5.19 -3.57
CA GLY A 186 9.69 3.82 -3.96
C GLY A 186 10.25 2.97 -2.81
N TRP A 187 10.08 1.66 -2.93
CA TRP A 187 10.50 0.71 -1.87
C TRP A 187 12.01 0.65 -1.65
N TYR A 188 12.83 1.16 -2.55
CA TYR A 188 14.28 1.27 -2.33
C TYR A 188 14.63 2.24 -1.17
N GLN A 189 13.75 3.20 -0.86
CA GLN A 189 13.92 4.14 0.26
C GLN A 189 12.86 3.98 1.35
N ARG A 190 11.60 3.72 0.96
CA ARG A 190 10.47 3.67 1.87
C ARG A 190 10.57 2.49 2.83
N LYS A 191 10.20 2.73 4.10
CA LYS A 191 10.00 1.70 5.12
C LYS A 191 8.50 1.58 5.42
N LYS A 192 8.01 0.34 5.64
CA LYS A 192 6.60 0.10 6.03
C LYS A 192 6.22 0.81 7.33
N SER A 193 7.14 0.84 8.30
CA SER A 193 6.94 1.54 9.58
C SER A 193 6.58 3.00 9.41
N GLN A 194 7.18 3.71 8.45
CA GLN A 194 6.93 5.13 8.22
C GLN A 194 5.45 5.44 7.98
N HIS A 195 4.74 4.54 7.28
CA HIS A 195 3.30 4.72 7.10
C HIS A 195 2.55 4.74 8.43
N PHE A 196 2.84 3.80 9.33
CA PHE A 196 2.18 3.71 10.63
C PHE A 196 2.58 4.85 11.57
N ASP A 197 3.84 5.30 11.49
CA ASP A 197 4.33 6.43 12.27
C ASP A 197 3.62 7.74 11.90
N PHE A 198 3.35 7.96 10.59
CA PHE A 198 2.59 9.13 10.12
C PHE A 198 1.08 8.98 10.31
N LEU A 199 0.54 7.76 10.21
CA LEU A 199 -0.89 7.53 10.35
C LEU A 199 -1.37 7.65 11.80
N ARG A 200 -0.58 7.18 12.77
CA ARG A 200 -0.94 7.16 14.20
C ARG A 200 -1.42 8.52 14.73
N PRO A 201 -0.66 9.61 14.62
CA PRO A 201 -1.11 10.91 15.13
C PRO A 201 -2.39 11.40 14.46
N LEU A 202 -2.60 11.12 13.18
CA LEU A 202 -3.84 11.48 12.48
C LEU A 202 -5.03 10.69 13.02
N ILE A 203 -4.85 9.40 13.34
CA ILE A 203 -5.91 8.60 13.97
C ILE A 203 -6.18 9.08 15.40
N GLU A 204 -5.16 9.45 16.16
CA GLU A 204 -5.33 10.00 17.50
C GLU A 204 -6.14 11.31 17.47
N GLU A 205 -5.83 12.24 16.55
CA GLU A 205 -6.57 13.48 16.37
C GLU A 205 -8.04 13.24 15.97
N ILE A 206 -8.29 12.40 14.97
CA ILE A 206 -9.68 12.11 14.54
C ILE A 206 -10.46 11.38 15.63
N SER A 207 -9.81 10.50 16.38
CA SER A 207 -10.40 9.77 17.49
C SER A 207 -10.84 10.68 18.63
N GLU A 208 -10.09 11.76 18.90
CA GLU A 208 -10.47 12.78 19.86
C GLU A 208 -11.73 13.53 19.37
N ILE A 209 -11.81 13.89 18.08
CA ILE A 209 -12.98 14.55 17.49
C ILE A 209 -14.23 13.68 17.63
N ILE A 210 -14.13 12.39 17.31
CA ILE A 210 -15.29 11.48 17.29
C ILE A 210 -15.56 10.80 18.63
N GLY A 211 -14.69 10.95 19.63
CA GLY A 211 -14.85 10.38 20.96
C GLY A 211 -14.71 8.86 21.04
N ILE A 212 -13.91 8.26 20.14
CA ILE A 212 -13.62 6.81 20.11
C ILE A 212 -12.17 6.58 20.53
N ASP A 213 -11.93 5.53 21.32
CA ASP A 213 -10.57 5.13 21.68
C ASP A 213 -9.75 4.82 20.41
N PRO A 214 -8.63 5.54 20.15
CA PRO A 214 -7.83 5.38 18.93
C PRO A 214 -7.31 3.95 18.75
N TRP A 215 -7.17 3.17 19.81
CA TRP A 215 -6.78 1.77 19.72
C TRP A 215 -7.67 0.95 18.79
N HIS A 216 -8.95 1.27 18.70
CA HIS A 216 -9.90 0.60 17.80
C HIS A 216 -9.64 0.87 16.32
N LEU A 217 -8.84 1.89 15.99
CA LEU A 217 -8.53 2.32 14.62
C LEU A 217 -7.04 2.16 14.27
N ILE A 218 -6.19 1.87 15.25
CA ILE A 218 -4.74 1.72 15.07
C ILE A 218 -4.37 0.24 15.01
N CYS A 219 -3.70 -0.17 13.94
CA CYS A 219 -2.95 -1.41 13.91
C CYS A 219 -1.66 -1.22 14.68
N GLU A 220 -1.55 -1.80 15.89
CA GLU A 220 -0.38 -1.64 16.73
C GLU A 220 0.87 -2.19 16.06
N SER A 221 1.97 -1.45 16.13
CA SER A 221 3.24 -1.86 15.53
C SER A 221 4.43 -1.16 16.17
N PHE A 222 5.61 -1.74 16.02
CA PHE A 222 6.89 -1.13 16.33
C PHE A 222 8.00 -1.74 15.47
N VAL A 223 9.17 -1.11 15.42
CA VAL A 223 10.33 -1.63 14.70
C VAL A 223 11.34 -2.21 15.67
N SER A 224 11.74 -3.46 15.45
CA SER A 224 12.91 -4.07 16.08
C SER A 224 14.09 -3.86 15.13
N GLU A 225 14.96 -2.92 15.50
CA GLU A 225 16.07 -2.45 14.66
C GLU A 225 17.36 -3.25 14.89
N GLU A 226 18.26 -3.26 13.91
CA GLU A 226 19.60 -3.83 13.98
C GLU A 226 19.63 -5.32 14.34
N LYS A 227 18.74 -6.11 13.76
CA LYS A 227 18.60 -7.56 14.01
C LYS A 227 19.13 -8.41 12.84
N CYS A 228 20.43 -8.69 12.82
CA CYS A 228 20.99 -9.69 11.92
C CYS A 228 20.57 -11.11 12.36
N LEU A 229 19.57 -11.71 11.68
CA LEU A 229 19.02 -13.01 12.10
C LEU A 229 20.00 -14.19 11.95
N GLU A 230 21.11 -14.02 11.27
CA GLU A 230 22.17 -15.01 11.23
C GLU A 230 22.86 -15.16 12.61
N LYS A 231 22.85 -14.09 13.44
CA LYS A 231 23.38 -14.07 14.80
C LYS A 231 22.32 -14.56 15.79
N GLU A 232 22.66 -15.52 16.62
CA GLU A 232 21.75 -16.06 17.64
C GLU A 232 21.29 -14.98 18.64
N ALA A 233 22.17 -14.10 19.07
CA ALA A 233 21.82 -13.00 19.98
C ALA A 233 20.74 -12.08 19.42
N CYS A 234 20.78 -11.79 18.11
CA CYS A 234 19.75 -10.99 17.44
C CYS A 234 18.40 -11.72 17.38
N ARG A 235 18.40 -13.04 17.15
CA ARG A 235 17.17 -13.84 17.19
C ARG A 235 16.56 -13.88 18.59
N ILE A 236 17.39 -14.02 19.63
CA ILE A 236 16.94 -13.99 21.04
C ILE A 236 16.30 -12.62 21.34
N GLN A 237 16.93 -11.53 20.94
CA GLN A 237 16.41 -10.20 21.16
C GLN A 237 15.09 -9.99 20.42
N LEU A 238 15.02 -10.33 19.12
CA LEU A 238 13.79 -10.22 18.34
C LEU A 238 12.65 -11.07 18.92
N ALA A 239 12.97 -12.28 19.41
CA ALA A 239 12.01 -13.15 20.06
C ALA A 239 11.46 -12.50 21.36
N SER A 240 12.33 -11.91 22.17
CA SER A 240 11.95 -11.17 23.38
C SER A 240 11.07 -9.96 23.07
N ASP A 241 11.42 -9.18 22.02
CA ASP A 241 10.65 -8.02 21.60
C ASP A 241 9.22 -8.43 21.16
N VAL A 242 9.10 -9.54 20.46
CA VAL A 242 7.81 -10.11 20.03
C VAL A 242 7.00 -10.59 21.24
N ASP A 243 7.60 -11.28 22.21
CA ASP A 243 6.89 -11.76 23.39
C ASP A 243 6.38 -10.60 24.26
N VAL A 244 7.17 -9.54 24.41
CA VAL A 244 6.73 -8.30 25.10
C VAL A 244 5.56 -7.64 24.37
N PHE A 245 5.60 -7.60 23.05
CA PHE A 245 4.52 -7.02 22.24
C PHE A 245 3.22 -7.84 22.34
N LEU A 246 3.32 -9.16 22.21
CA LEU A 246 2.17 -10.07 22.35
C LEU A 246 1.56 -9.99 23.77
N ALA A 247 2.38 -9.88 24.80
CA ALA A 247 1.90 -9.72 26.17
C ALA A 247 1.10 -8.42 26.37
N LYS A 248 1.55 -7.30 25.79
CA LYS A 248 0.81 -6.02 25.78
C LYS A 248 -0.53 -6.14 25.07
N LEU A 249 -0.56 -6.78 23.90
CA LEU A 249 -1.81 -7.04 23.17
C LEU A 249 -2.76 -7.92 23.98
N ALA A 250 -2.26 -8.99 24.61
CA ALA A 250 -3.06 -9.88 25.44
C ALA A 250 -3.71 -9.15 26.63
N GLN A 251 -2.96 -8.27 27.29
CA GLN A 251 -3.49 -7.42 28.37
C GLN A 251 -4.61 -6.50 27.87
N ARG A 252 -4.43 -5.91 26.67
CA ARG A 252 -5.46 -5.04 26.07
C ARG A 252 -6.70 -5.83 25.67
N TYR A 253 -6.52 -7.01 25.07
CA TYR A 253 -7.62 -7.91 24.69
C TYR A 253 -8.43 -8.33 25.93
N ALA A 254 -7.74 -8.74 27.01
CA ALA A 254 -8.41 -9.09 28.25
C ALA A 254 -9.19 -7.91 28.86
N ALA A 255 -8.63 -6.70 28.85
CA ALA A 255 -9.31 -5.50 29.35
C ALA A 255 -10.58 -5.14 28.54
N LEU A 256 -10.63 -5.51 27.27
CA LEU A 256 -11.79 -5.30 26.35
C LEU A 256 -12.71 -6.50 26.25
N GLY A 257 -12.43 -7.59 26.97
CA GLY A 257 -13.23 -8.82 26.89
C GLY A 257 -13.13 -9.54 25.54
N ILE A 258 -12.04 -9.35 24.80
CA ILE A 258 -11.79 -10.02 23.51
C ILE A 258 -11.24 -11.41 23.84
N ASP A 259 -12.02 -12.44 23.53
CA ASP A 259 -11.66 -13.85 23.73
C ASP A 259 -10.90 -14.38 22.50
N ARG A 260 -9.66 -13.91 22.34
CA ARG A 260 -8.76 -14.33 21.27
C ARG A 260 -7.30 -14.22 21.72
N GLU A 261 -6.48 -15.17 21.30
CA GLU A 261 -5.03 -15.04 21.46
C GLU A 261 -4.49 -14.03 20.44
N PRO A 262 -3.61 -13.09 20.87
CA PRO A 262 -2.98 -12.14 19.96
C PRO A 262 -1.97 -12.84 19.06
N VAL A 263 -1.87 -12.33 17.85
CA VAL A 263 -0.94 -12.76 16.82
C VAL A 263 -0.11 -11.56 16.39
N ALA A 264 1.16 -11.75 16.08
CA ALA A 264 2.00 -10.74 15.48
C ALA A 264 2.48 -11.16 14.10
N TYR A 265 2.59 -10.19 13.21
CA TYR A 265 3.35 -10.31 11.98
C TYR A 265 4.75 -9.75 12.18
N VAL A 266 5.75 -10.56 11.85
CA VAL A 266 7.14 -10.11 11.70
C VAL A 266 7.37 -9.88 10.22
N LYS A 267 7.55 -8.63 9.82
CA LYS A 267 7.69 -8.21 8.42
C LYS A 267 9.07 -7.61 8.18
N ASN A 268 9.66 -7.92 7.03
CA ASN A 268 10.76 -7.12 6.53
C ASN A 268 10.26 -5.67 6.35
N ASN A 269 10.90 -4.69 6.99
CA ASN A 269 10.46 -3.30 6.97
C ASN A 269 10.55 -2.63 5.59
N ARG A 270 11.32 -3.23 4.65
CA ARG A 270 11.44 -2.84 3.23
C ARG A 270 10.87 -3.88 2.27
N GLY A 271 10.17 -4.91 2.78
CA GLY A 271 9.65 -6.01 1.97
C GLY A 271 8.40 -5.63 1.16
N THR A 272 8.32 -6.14 -0.05
CA THR A 272 7.20 -5.97 -0.99
C THR A 272 6.55 -7.31 -1.35
N TYR A 273 5.39 -7.28 -2.02
CA TYR A 273 4.70 -8.47 -2.57
C TYR A 273 4.41 -9.58 -1.54
N GLY A 274 4.23 -9.24 -0.27
CA GLY A 274 4.01 -10.25 0.79
C GLY A 274 5.24 -11.13 1.06
N LEU A 275 6.41 -10.78 0.52
CA LEU A 275 7.67 -11.47 0.83
C LEU A 275 8.22 -10.98 2.18
N GLY A 276 8.92 -11.84 2.89
CA GLY A 276 9.51 -11.49 4.18
C GLY A 276 8.48 -11.24 5.28
N ILE A 277 7.34 -11.98 5.27
CA ILE A 277 6.32 -11.93 6.31
C ILE A 277 6.24 -13.28 7.01
N MET A 278 6.17 -13.24 8.32
CA MET A 278 5.95 -14.40 9.17
C MET A 278 4.92 -14.08 10.25
N THR A 279 3.93 -14.94 10.42
CA THR A 279 2.96 -14.88 11.51
C THR A 279 3.50 -15.65 12.71
N VAL A 280 3.42 -15.05 13.91
CA VAL A 280 3.90 -15.66 15.16
C VAL A 280 2.92 -15.43 16.30
N THR A 281 2.81 -16.43 17.20
CA THR A 281 2.06 -16.38 18.46
C THR A 281 3.00 -16.42 19.67
N SER A 282 4.30 -16.58 19.44
CA SER A 282 5.35 -16.50 20.48
C SER A 282 6.71 -16.24 19.85
N GLY A 283 7.60 -15.59 20.58
CA GLY A 283 8.99 -15.37 20.19
C GLY A 283 9.79 -16.66 19.99
N GLN A 284 9.41 -17.75 20.68
CA GLN A 284 10.05 -19.06 20.52
C GLN A 284 10.05 -19.55 19.06
N GLN A 285 9.05 -19.18 18.27
CA GLN A 285 8.96 -19.54 16.85
C GLN A 285 10.09 -18.90 16.01
N LEU A 286 10.63 -17.76 16.46
CA LEU A 286 11.75 -17.08 15.82
C LEU A 286 13.11 -17.70 16.15
N LEU A 287 13.25 -18.33 17.32
CA LEU A 287 14.47 -19.04 17.70
C LEU A 287 14.70 -20.28 16.86
N ASN A 288 13.63 -20.95 16.45
CA ASN A 288 13.64 -22.22 15.73
C ASN A 288 13.50 -22.06 14.20
N LEU A 289 13.85 -20.90 13.66
CA LEU A 289 13.79 -20.67 12.22
C LEU A 289 14.79 -21.53 11.44
N SER A 290 14.34 -22.21 10.39
CA SER A 290 15.24 -22.80 9.42
C SER A 290 15.99 -21.73 8.62
N ASN A 291 17.19 -22.04 8.13
CA ASN A 291 17.97 -21.11 7.30
C ASN A 291 17.16 -20.57 6.10
N ARG A 292 16.29 -21.40 5.51
CA ARG A 292 15.40 -20.96 4.41
C ARG A 292 14.39 -19.92 4.87
N LYS A 293 13.77 -20.09 6.03
CA LYS A 293 12.81 -19.13 6.59
C LYS A 293 13.50 -17.83 7.01
N MET A 294 14.68 -17.92 7.64
CA MET A 294 15.48 -16.75 7.98
C MET A 294 15.82 -15.92 6.74
N LYS A 295 16.35 -16.55 5.70
CA LYS A 295 16.66 -15.86 4.44
C LYS A 295 15.41 -15.23 3.83
N LYS A 296 14.29 -15.95 3.82
CA LYS A 296 13.02 -15.40 3.30
C LYS A 296 12.57 -14.15 4.08
N LEU A 297 12.81 -14.09 5.40
CA LEU A 297 12.43 -12.96 6.24
C LEU A 297 13.40 -11.78 6.07
N MET A 298 14.70 -12.04 5.93
CA MET A 298 15.73 -11.02 5.79
C MET A 298 15.80 -10.40 4.40
N TYR A 299 15.54 -11.17 3.34
CA TYR A 299 15.70 -10.73 1.96
C TYR A 299 14.35 -10.46 1.31
N GLY A 300 14.17 -9.23 0.82
CA GLY A 300 13.06 -8.83 -0.05
C GLY A 300 13.33 -9.14 -1.54
N LYS A 301 12.49 -8.64 -2.44
CA LYS A 301 12.74 -8.59 -3.88
C LYS A 301 14.04 -7.80 -4.13
N GLY A 302 14.81 -8.15 -5.14
CA GLY A 302 16.08 -7.45 -5.45
C GLY A 302 17.23 -7.80 -4.48
N ASN A 303 17.10 -8.83 -3.64
CA ASN A 303 18.13 -9.27 -2.67
C ASN A 303 18.51 -8.18 -1.64
N SER A 304 17.61 -7.21 -1.39
CA SER A 304 17.79 -6.19 -0.36
C SER A 304 17.74 -6.84 1.03
N ASN A 305 18.89 -6.87 1.72
CA ASN A 305 18.96 -7.36 3.09
C ASN A 305 18.39 -6.31 4.04
N THR A 306 17.57 -6.74 5.02
CA THR A 306 17.15 -5.88 6.12
C THR A 306 17.61 -6.43 7.45
N GLU A 307 17.96 -5.53 8.34
CA GLU A 307 18.17 -5.79 9.76
C GLU A 307 17.07 -5.13 10.62
N ASP A 308 16.12 -4.45 9.98
CA ASP A 308 14.98 -3.81 10.63
C ASP A 308 13.70 -4.61 10.36
N PHE A 309 13.03 -5.07 11.41
CA PHE A 309 11.78 -5.82 11.31
C PHE A 309 10.63 -5.02 11.91
N LEU A 310 9.59 -4.83 11.12
CA LEU A 310 8.31 -4.31 11.59
C LEU A 310 7.56 -5.46 12.29
N ILE A 311 7.30 -5.29 13.58
CA ILE A 311 6.43 -6.16 14.37
C ILE A 311 5.07 -5.49 14.41
N GLN A 312 4.06 -6.16 13.87
CA GLN A 312 2.73 -5.60 13.68
C GLN A 312 1.66 -6.52 14.25
N GLU A 313 0.66 -5.94 14.90
CA GLU A 313 -0.53 -6.67 15.37
C GLU A 313 -1.22 -7.40 14.22
N GLY A 314 -1.56 -8.64 14.44
CA GLY A 314 -2.40 -9.40 13.55
C GLY A 314 -3.87 -9.06 13.78
N VAL A 315 -4.41 -8.20 12.95
CA VAL A 315 -5.84 -7.88 12.95
C VAL A 315 -6.56 -8.89 12.07
N PRO A 316 -7.46 -9.75 12.60
CA PRO A 316 -8.21 -10.67 11.78
C PRO A 316 -9.27 -9.95 10.94
N THR A 317 -9.81 -10.63 9.92
CA THR A 317 -11.01 -10.14 9.23
C THR A 317 -12.22 -11.00 9.61
N LEU A 318 -13.31 -10.36 10.01
CA LEU A 318 -14.59 -11.04 10.26
C LEU A 318 -15.37 -11.30 8.97
N MET A 319 -15.12 -10.50 7.94
CA MET A 319 -15.81 -10.64 6.66
C MET A 319 -15.38 -11.91 5.96
N GLN A 320 -16.36 -12.71 5.56
CA GLN A 320 -16.13 -13.96 4.87
C GLN A 320 -17.15 -14.13 3.73
N THR A 321 -16.77 -14.88 2.71
CA THR A 321 -17.73 -15.37 1.71
C THR A 321 -18.63 -16.44 2.30
N ASP A 322 -19.71 -16.81 1.60
CA ASP A 322 -20.59 -17.93 2.00
C ASP A 322 -19.83 -19.26 2.13
N ALA A 323 -18.71 -19.40 1.43
CA ALA A 323 -17.82 -20.57 1.51
C ALA A 323 -16.78 -20.47 2.66
N GLY A 324 -16.83 -19.41 3.50
CA GLY A 324 -15.94 -19.22 4.64
C GLY A 324 -14.55 -18.65 4.26
N ALA A 325 -14.33 -18.21 3.02
CA ALA A 325 -13.07 -17.59 2.65
C ALA A 325 -12.99 -16.15 3.21
N PRO A 326 -11.84 -15.73 3.79
CA PRO A 326 -11.67 -14.40 4.32
C PRO A 326 -11.71 -13.34 3.21
N VAL A 327 -12.29 -12.20 3.55
CA VAL A 327 -12.47 -11.04 2.66
C VAL A 327 -11.85 -9.81 3.27
N GLU A 328 -11.01 -9.12 2.50
CA GLU A 328 -10.35 -7.88 2.90
C GLU A 328 -10.75 -6.74 1.96
N PRO A 329 -11.27 -5.62 2.48
CA PRO A 329 -11.45 -4.41 1.68
C PRO A 329 -10.10 -3.78 1.34
N VAL A 330 -9.93 -3.46 0.06
CA VAL A 330 -8.83 -2.65 -0.46
C VAL A 330 -9.42 -1.34 -0.96
N VAL A 331 -8.93 -0.23 -0.43
CA VAL A 331 -9.39 1.11 -0.80
C VAL A 331 -8.37 1.77 -1.69
N TYR A 332 -8.81 2.26 -2.84
CA TYR A 332 -8.02 3.06 -3.76
C TYR A 332 -8.25 4.53 -3.48
N LEU A 333 -7.16 5.23 -3.21
CA LEU A 333 -7.13 6.67 -2.97
C LEU A 333 -6.66 7.35 -4.24
N VAL A 334 -7.39 8.35 -4.72
CA VAL A 334 -6.96 9.22 -5.82
C VAL A 334 -7.14 10.67 -5.38
N ASP A 335 -6.09 11.46 -5.50
CA ASP A 335 -6.05 12.86 -5.05
C ASP A 335 -6.47 13.01 -3.56
N GLY A 336 -6.07 12.03 -2.73
CA GLY A 336 -6.38 11.98 -1.30
C GLY A 336 -7.83 11.62 -0.97
N ASP A 337 -8.61 11.19 -1.95
CA ASP A 337 -10.01 10.80 -1.78
C ASP A 337 -10.17 9.28 -1.89
N ALA A 338 -11.02 8.66 -1.06
CA ALA A 338 -11.37 7.25 -1.17
C ALA A 338 -12.27 7.05 -2.39
N SER A 339 -11.65 6.84 -3.55
CA SER A 339 -12.32 6.95 -4.84
C SER A 339 -12.90 5.64 -5.35
N SER A 340 -12.39 4.51 -4.90
CA SER A 340 -12.90 3.19 -5.22
C SER A 340 -12.46 2.17 -4.19
N TRP A 341 -13.17 1.07 -4.10
CA TRP A 341 -12.80 -0.07 -3.29
C TRP A 341 -13.23 -1.38 -3.91
N TRP A 342 -12.50 -2.44 -3.57
CA TRP A 342 -12.81 -3.80 -3.96
C TRP A 342 -12.39 -4.77 -2.86
N TYR A 343 -12.83 -6.03 -2.98
CA TYR A 343 -12.58 -7.04 -1.96
C TYR A 343 -11.56 -8.06 -2.45
N ARG A 344 -10.50 -8.23 -1.67
CA ARG A 344 -9.54 -9.32 -1.87
C ARG A 344 -10.06 -10.57 -1.18
N ILE A 345 -10.16 -11.67 -1.93
CA ILE A 345 -10.61 -12.97 -1.41
C ILE A 345 -9.49 -13.97 -1.61
N ASN A 346 -9.08 -14.65 -0.54
CA ASN A 346 -8.08 -15.71 -0.62
C ASN A 346 -8.57 -17.01 0.04
N PRO A 347 -9.16 -17.95 -0.72
CA PRO A 347 -9.72 -19.21 -0.18
C PRO A 347 -8.69 -20.15 0.47
N LYS A 348 -7.38 -19.87 0.28
CA LYS A 348 -6.29 -20.69 0.83
C LYS A 348 -5.77 -20.18 2.16
N LYS A 349 -6.32 -19.07 2.65
CA LYS A 349 -5.90 -18.40 3.87
C LYS A 349 -6.99 -18.46 4.93
N ASP A 350 -6.58 -18.31 6.18
CA ASP A 350 -7.46 -18.09 7.32
C ASP A 350 -7.79 -16.60 7.48
N ASP A 351 -8.54 -16.26 8.53
CA ASP A 351 -8.94 -14.89 8.84
C ASP A 351 -7.77 -13.94 9.18
N MET A 352 -6.55 -14.50 9.30
CA MET A 352 -5.30 -13.76 9.51
C MET A 352 -4.53 -13.55 8.21
N GLY A 353 -4.80 -14.29 7.14
CA GLY A 353 -3.97 -14.41 5.97
C GLY A 353 -4.18 -13.49 4.77
#